data_703570961f1982cf89fbaadd75276b7a
#
_entry.id   703570961f1982cf89fbaadd75276b7a
#
_cell.length_a   1.000
_cell.length_b   1.000
_cell.length_c   1.000
_cell.angle_alpha   90.00
_cell.angle_beta   90.00
_cell.angle_gamma   90.00
#
_symmetry.space_group_name_H-M   'P 1'
#
loop_
_entity.id
_entity.type
_entity.pdbx_description
1 polymer ?
#
loop_
_entity_poly.entity_id
_entity_poly.type
_entity_poly.pdbx_seq_one_letter_code
_entity_poly.pdbx_strand_id
1 'polypeptide(L)'
;MIHYPEKQQYTADDLAAIIAILRDPDNGCPWDKAQTHASIRMNFLEEAYEAVDALDLGDAALLQEELGDVLMQVVFHARIEEEAGRFGWADVCDTVCRKLLWRHPHIFGPAPGAEGINDWEELKTKEKGRVTLAADLEAVPRAMPALMRAAKLHKRAQRHGAAVPPASAQELAAAA
;
A
#
# COMPACT_ATOMS: atom_id res chain seq x y z
N MET A 1 -30.65 -7.20 -14.36
CA MET A 1 -29.81 -5.98 -14.40
C MET A 1 -29.85 -5.39 -13.00
N ILE A 2 -28.72 -5.24 -12.35
CA ILE A 2 -28.61 -4.64 -11.03
C ILE A 2 -28.59 -3.13 -11.21
N HIS A 3 -29.43 -2.40 -10.49
CA HIS A 3 -29.49 -0.94 -10.52
C HIS A 3 -28.77 -0.41 -9.27
N TYR A 4 -27.67 0.34 -9.45
CA TYR A 4 -27.03 1.08 -8.36
C TYR A 4 -27.59 2.52 -8.38
N PRO A 5 -27.97 3.11 -7.22
CA PRO A 5 -28.56 4.44 -7.19
C PRO A 5 -27.62 5.51 -7.75
N GLU A 6 -28.13 6.36 -8.63
CA GLU A 6 -27.40 7.54 -9.06
C GLU A 6 -27.25 8.53 -7.91
N LYS A 7 -26.05 9.07 -7.72
CA LYS A 7 -25.70 10.05 -6.69
C LYS A 7 -25.00 11.23 -7.30
N GLN A 8 -25.13 12.40 -6.69
CA GLN A 8 -24.35 13.58 -7.08
C GLN A 8 -22.85 13.40 -6.84
N GLN A 9 -22.50 12.61 -5.81
CA GLN A 9 -21.14 12.27 -5.45
C GLN A 9 -21.10 10.88 -4.81
N TYR A 10 -20.20 10.04 -5.27
CA TYR A 10 -19.93 8.73 -4.69
C TYR A 10 -18.81 8.82 -3.66
N THR A 11 -18.81 7.90 -2.70
CA THR A 11 -17.84 7.80 -1.60
C THR A 11 -17.01 6.52 -1.71
N ALA A 12 -16.00 6.36 -0.86
CA ALA A 12 -15.23 5.12 -0.78
C ALA A 12 -16.12 3.90 -0.37
N ASP A 13 -17.16 4.12 0.43
CA ASP A 13 -18.11 3.04 0.78
C ASP A 13 -18.98 2.67 -0.42
N ASP A 14 -19.32 3.63 -1.28
CA ASP A 14 -20.02 3.32 -2.54
C ASP A 14 -19.13 2.49 -3.47
N LEU A 15 -17.85 2.82 -3.57
CA LEU A 15 -16.90 2.02 -4.34
C LEU A 15 -16.82 0.59 -3.80
N ALA A 16 -16.74 0.41 -2.49
CA ALA A 16 -16.74 -0.92 -1.87
C ALA A 16 -18.03 -1.70 -2.18
N ALA A 17 -19.19 -1.04 -2.13
CA ALA A 17 -20.47 -1.65 -2.48
C ALA A 17 -20.55 -2.02 -3.98
N ILE A 18 -20.03 -1.17 -4.87
CA ILE A 18 -19.99 -1.44 -6.32
C ILE A 18 -19.10 -2.65 -6.60
N ILE A 19 -17.92 -2.72 -6.04
CA ILE A 19 -17.02 -3.88 -6.19
C ILE A 19 -17.67 -5.16 -5.65
N ALA A 20 -18.38 -5.07 -4.53
CA ALA A 20 -19.12 -6.22 -3.99
C ALA A 20 -20.19 -6.72 -4.97
N ILE A 21 -20.91 -5.81 -5.64
CA ILE A 21 -21.90 -6.14 -6.67
C ILE A 21 -21.23 -6.74 -7.90
N LEU A 22 -20.12 -6.18 -8.37
CA LEU A 22 -19.38 -6.70 -9.52
C LEU A 22 -18.85 -8.12 -9.27
N ARG A 23 -18.53 -8.45 -8.04
CA ARG A 23 -18.05 -9.78 -7.63
C ARG A 23 -19.13 -10.70 -7.09
N ASP A 24 -20.41 -10.31 -7.13
CA ASP A 24 -21.52 -11.17 -6.70
C ASP A 24 -21.50 -12.51 -7.46
N PRO A 25 -21.52 -13.66 -6.76
CA PRO A 25 -21.37 -14.98 -7.39
C PRO A 25 -22.46 -15.29 -8.41
N ASP A 26 -23.68 -14.81 -8.21
CA ASP A 26 -24.82 -15.13 -9.05
C ASP A 26 -25.01 -14.14 -10.20
N ASN A 27 -24.92 -12.84 -9.88
CA ASN A 27 -25.33 -11.77 -10.80
C ASN A 27 -24.18 -10.81 -11.18
N GLY A 28 -22.99 -10.99 -10.62
CA GLY A 28 -21.85 -10.12 -10.84
C GLY A 28 -21.23 -10.28 -12.23
N CYS A 29 -20.28 -9.40 -12.52
CA CYS A 29 -19.53 -9.42 -13.77
C CYS A 29 -18.66 -10.69 -13.88
N PRO A 30 -18.72 -11.43 -14.97
CA PRO A 30 -17.94 -12.66 -15.14
C PRO A 30 -16.43 -12.43 -15.04
N TRP A 31 -15.94 -11.28 -15.50
CA TRP A 31 -14.53 -10.93 -15.42
C TRP A 31 -14.11 -10.64 -13.98
N ASP A 32 -14.85 -9.78 -13.27
CA ASP A 32 -14.52 -9.39 -11.90
C ASP A 32 -14.59 -10.57 -10.93
N LYS A 33 -15.59 -11.45 -11.09
CA LYS A 33 -15.73 -12.68 -10.28
C LYS A 33 -14.54 -13.63 -10.40
N ALA A 34 -13.94 -13.71 -11.59
CA ALA A 34 -12.83 -14.60 -11.86
C ALA A 34 -11.50 -14.10 -11.30
N GLN A 35 -11.41 -12.84 -10.91
CA GLN A 35 -10.14 -12.28 -10.45
C GLN A 35 -9.71 -12.82 -9.09
N THR A 36 -8.40 -13.00 -8.95
CA THR A 36 -7.71 -13.41 -7.73
C THR A 36 -6.62 -12.40 -7.41
N HIS A 37 -6.06 -12.44 -6.19
CA HIS A 37 -4.88 -11.62 -5.86
C HIS A 37 -3.74 -11.76 -6.86
N ALA A 38 -3.53 -12.98 -7.37
CA ALA A 38 -2.46 -13.27 -8.32
C ALA A 38 -2.72 -12.65 -9.69
N SER A 39 -3.97 -12.65 -10.17
CA SER A 39 -4.31 -12.13 -11.49
C SER A 39 -4.23 -10.60 -11.57
N ILE A 40 -4.61 -9.89 -10.50
CA ILE A 40 -4.66 -8.42 -10.48
C ILE A 40 -3.48 -7.74 -9.76
N ARG A 41 -2.52 -8.51 -9.23
CA ARG A 41 -1.38 -7.92 -8.50
C ARG A 41 -0.53 -6.99 -9.36
N MET A 42 -0.44 -7.22 -10.66
CA MET A 42 0.34 -6.37 -11.56
C MET A 42 -0.39 -5.08 -11.85
N ASN A 43 -1.71 -5.12 -12.03
CA ASN A 43 -2.54 -3.92 -12.16
C ASN A 43 -2.33 -2.99 -10.95
N PHE A 44 -2.30 -3.52 -9.72
CA PHE A 44 -2.02 -2.71 -8.52
C PHE A 44 -0.68 -1.95 -8.58
N LEU A 45 0.34 -2.53 -9.21
CA LEU A 45 1.64 -1.86 -9.41
C LEU A 45 1.57 -0.85 -10.56
N GLU A 46 0.86 -1.18 -11.63
CA GLU A 46 0.66 -0.34 -12.81
C GLU A 46 -0.02 0.97 -12.41
N GLU A 47 -1.19 0.91 -11.77
CA GLU A 47 -1.90 2.09 -11.26
C GLU A 47 -1.02 2.94 -10.32
N ALA A 48 -0.19 2.29 -9.48
CA ALA A 48 0.71 3.02 -8.60
C ALA A 48 1.84 3.75 -9.38
N TYR A 49 2.32 3.21 -10.49
CA TYR A 49 3.28 3.89 -11.36
C TYR A 49 2.63 5.01 -12.16
N GLU A 50 1.42 4.82 -12.67
CA GLU A 50 0.65 5.84 -13.38
C GLU A 50 0.33 7.02 -12.48
N ALA A 51 -0.03 6.76 -11.21
CA ALA A 51 -0.16 7.83 -10.21
C ALA A 51 1.17 8.59 -9.97
N VAL A 52 2.32 7.92 -10.00
CA VAL A 52 3.64 8.58 -9.88
C VAL A 52 3.93 9.42 -11.13
N ASP A 53 3.66 8.93 -12.33
CA ASP A 53 3.83 9.67 -13.56
C ASP A 53 2.94 10.92 -13.58
N ALA A 54 1.69 10.83 -13.13
CA ALA A 54 0.79 11.98 -12.99
C ALA A 54 1.33 13.04 -12.02
N LEU A 55 1.96 12.62 -10.91
CA LEU A 55 2.66 13.51 -9.97
C LEU A 55 3.84 14.22 -10.63
N ASP A 56 4.66 13.50 -11.40
CA ASP A 56 5.84 14.05 -12.07
C ASP A 56 5.45 15.04 -13.19
N LEU A 57 4.32 14.80 -13.85
CA LEU A 57 3.73 15.72 -14.84
C LEU A 57 3.08 16.95 -14.21
N GLY A 58 2.71 16.91 -12.94
CA GLY A 58 1.96 17.96 -12.26
C GLY A 58 0.50 18.07 -12.76
N ASP A 59 -0.05 17.00 -13.34
CA ASP A 59 -1.41 16.94 -13.86
C ASP A 59 -2.39 16.48 -12.76
N ALA A 60 -3.13 17.45 -12.21
CA ALA A 60 -4.05 17.18 -11.12
C ALA A 60 -5.28 16.36 -11.56
N ALA A 61 -5.71 16.44 -12.81
CA ALA A 61 -6.85 15.68 -13.30
C ALA A 61 -6.46 14.21 -13.51
N LEU A 62 -5.32 13.96 -14.12
CA LEU A 62 -4.76 12.63 -14.27
C LEU A 62 -4.47 12.01 -12.89
N LEU A 63 -3.86 12.76 -11.97
CA LEU A 63 -3.60 12.26 -10.61
C LEU A 63 -4.88 11.87 -9.88
N GLN A 64 -5.98 12.60 -10.08
CA GLN A 64 -7.28 12.25 -9.48
C GLN A 64 -7.81 10.92 -10.03
N GLU A 65 -7.65 10.67 -11.33
CA GLU A 65 -8.02 9.43 -12.00
C GLU A 65 -7.19 8.26 -11.44
N GLU A 66 -5.86 8.35 -11.49
CA GLU A 66 -4.96 7.28 -11.08
C GLU A 66 -5.05 6.94 -9.57
N LEU A 67 -5.27 7.95 -8.73
CA LEU A 67 -5.54 7.70 -7.31
C LEU A 67 -6.87 6.95 -7.10
N GLY A 68 -7.85 7.18 -7.96
CA GLY A 68 -9.10 6.41 -8.00
C GLY A 68 -8.85 4.94 -8.33
N ASP A 69 -8.00 4.67 -9.32
CA ASP A 69 -7.68 3.32 -9.75
C ASP A 69 -6.82 2.57 -8.72
N VAL A 70 -5.85 3.23 -8.09
CA VAL A 70 -5.13 2.69 -6.92
C VAL A 70 -6.11 2.34 -5.80
N LEU A 71 -7.07 3.23 -5.49
CA LEU A 71 -8.08 2.97 -4.46
C LEU A 71 -8.98 1.80 -4.84
N MET A 72 -9.39 1.69 -6.10
CA MET A 72 -10.15 0.56 -6.63
C MET A 72 -9.40 -0.77 -6.41
N GLN A 73 -8.11 -0.83 -6.71
CA GLN A 73 -7.30 -2.02 -6.47
C GLN A 73 -7.26 -2.41 -4.98
N VAL A 74 -7.12 -1.43 -4.08
CA VAL A 74 -7.15 -1.70 -2.62
C VAL A 74 -8.49 -2.31 -2.21
N VAL A 75 -9.61 -1.71 -2.64
CA VAL A 75 -10.96 -2.20 -2.33
C VAL A 75 -11.20 -3.58 -2.93
N PHE A 76 -10.73 -3.81 -4.15
CA PHE A 76 -10.86 -5.10 -4.83
C PHE A 76 -10.14 -6.22 -4.08
N HIS A 77 -8.91 -5.99 -3.67
CA HIS A 77 -8.15 -6.94 -2.84
C HIS A 77 -8.83 -7.19 -1.48
N ALA A 78 -9.37 -6.14 -0.84
CA ALA A 78 -10.11 -6.27 0.42
C ALA A 78 -11.38 -7.12 0.23
N ARG A 79 -12.08 -6.97 -0.91
CA ARG A 79 -13.27 -7.77 -1.21
C ARG A 79 -12.96 -9.25 -1.41
N ILE A 80 -11.84 -9.60 -2.07
CA ILE A 80 -11.39 -10.99 -2.20
C ILE A 80 -11.14 -11.62 -0.81
N GLU A 81 -10.55 -10.87 0.11
CA GLU A 81 -10.31 -11.33 1.48
C GLU A 81 -11.60 -11.48 2.29
N GLU A 82 -12.55 -10.57 2.10
CA GLU A 82 -13.87 -10.64 2.74
C GLU A 82 -14.65 -11.88 2.27
N GLU A 83 -14.63 -12.21 0.99
CA GLU A 83 -15.22 -13.44 0.43
C GLU A 83 -14.59 -14.71 1.02
N ALA A 84 -13.33 -14.64 1.41
CA ALA A 84 -12.63 -15.71 2.11
C ALA A 84 -12.83 -15.72 3.64
N GLY A 85 -13.63 -14.79 4.18
CA GLY A 85 -13.94 -14.68 5.60
C GLY A 85 -12.76 -14.23 6.47
N ARG A 86 -11.79 -13.50 5.90
CA ARG A 86 -10.59 -13.05 6.65
C ARG A 86 -10.69 -11.60 7.12
N PHE A 87 -10.78 -10.64 6.22
CA PHE A 87 -10.98 -9.22 6.53
C PHE A 87 -11.62 -8.49 5.35
N GLY A 88 -12.25 -7.35 5.60
CA GLY A 88 -12.89 -6.53 4.59
C GLY A 88 -12.33 -5.11 4.51
N TRP A 89 -13.00 -4.26 3.73
CA TRP A 89 -12.65 -2.86 3.54
C TRP A 89 -12.56 -2.08 4.87
N ALA A 90 -13.55 -2.27 5.76
CA ALA A 90 -13.56 -1.60 7.06
C ALA A 90 -12.33 -1.93 7.92
N ASP A 91 -11.88 -3.18 7.89
CA ASP A 91 -10.70 -3.62 8.65
C ASP A 91 -9.41 -3.01 8.10
N VAL A 92 -9.31 -2.85 6.76
CA VAL A 92 -8.18 -2.15 6.12
C VAL A 92 -8.14 -0.71 6.59
N CYS A 93 -9.27 0.00 6.59
CA CYS A 93 -9.39 1.37 7.07
C CYS A 93 -9.06 1.48 8.57
N ASP A 94 -9.64 0.63 9.41
CA ASP A 94 -9.38 0.63 10.86
C ASP A 94 -7.89 0.42 11.16
N THR A 95 -7.28 -0.56 10.50
CA THR A 95 -5.86 -0.88 10.68
C THR A 95 -4.95 0.31 10.35
N VAL A 96 -5.19 1.01 9.24
CA VAL A 96 -4.37 2.17 8.87
C VAL A 96 -4.63 3.36 9.78
N CYS A 97 -5.89 3.60 10.18
CA CYS A 97 -6.25 4.69 11.10
C CYS A 97 -5.59 4.49 12.47
N ARG A 98 -5.71 3.31 13.09
CA ARG A 98 -5.05 3.01 14.37
C ARG A 98 -3.55 3.21 14.30
N LYS A 99 -2.92 2.76 13.22
CA LYS A 99 -1.49 2.95 12.97
C LYS A 99 -1.12 4.43 12.87
N LEU A 100 -1.91 5.24 12.19
CA LEU A 100 -1.67 6.68 12.08
C LEU A 100 -1.83 7.39 13.42
N LEU A 101 -2.90 7.09 14.17
CA LEU A 101 -3.14 7.64 15.50
C LEU A 101 -1.99 7.32 16.45
N TRP A 102 -1.53 6.07 16.45
CA TRP A 102 -0.44 5.62 17.31
C TRP A 102 0.91 6.26 16.94
N ARG A 103 1.17 6.47 15.63
CA ARG A 103 2.44 7.05 15.15
C ARG A 103 2.52 8.57 15.26
N HIS A 104 1.43 9.24 15.59
CA HIS A 104 1.38 10.69 15.74
C HIS A 104 0.92 11.10 17.15
N PRO A 105 1.58 10.65 18.23
CA PRO A 105 1.19 11.00 19.59
C PRO A 105 1.32 12.50 19.89
N HIS A 106 2.17 13.20 19.14
CA HIS A 106 2.31 14.65 19.19
C HIS A 106 1.08 15.42 18.67
N ILE A 107 0.22 14.75 17.87
CA ILE A 107 -1.04 15.32 17.38
C ILE A 107 -2.23 14.75 18.14
N PHE A 108 -2.28 13.43 18.31
CA PHE A 108 -3.44 12.69 18.83
C PHE A 108 -3.25 12.18 20.27
N GLY A 109 -2.06 12.38 20.87
CA GLY A 109 -1.78 11.95 22.23
C GLY A 109 -2.35 12.88 23.29
N PRO A 110 -2.31 12.48 24.57
CA PRO A 110 -2.84 13.25 25.70
C PRO A 110 -2.10 14.56 25.97
N ALA A 111 -0.92 14.74 25.39
CA ALA A 111 -0.12 15.97 25.44
C ALA A 111 0.24 16.41 24.01
N PRO A 112 -0.70 17.05 23.27
CA PRO A 112 -0.41 17.55 21.92
C PRO A 112 0.75 18.57 21.98
N GLY A 113 1.73 18.45 21.07
CA GLY A 113 2.90 19.32 21.01
C GLY A 113 4.12 18.83 21.80
N ALA A 114 4.07 17.67 22.44
CA ALA A 114 5.28 16.98 22.87
C ALA A 114 6.18 16.78 21.65
N GLU A 115 7.50 17.02 21.81
CA GLU A 115 8.47 17.00 20.70
C GLU A 115 8.22 15.85 19.75
N GLY A 116 8.02 16.20 18.47
CA GLY A 116 7.66 15.26 17.43
C GLY A 116 8.68 14.14 17.37
N ILE A 117 8.20 12.94 17.13
CA ILE A 117 9.07 11.78 17.00
C ILE A 117 9.97 12.03 15.79
N ASN A 118 11.24 12.28 16.06
CA ASN A 118 12.24 12.60 15.05
C ASN A 118 12.58 11.42 14.13
N ASP A 119 12.10 10.20 14.43
CA ASP A 119 12.35 9.03 13.58
C ASP A 119 11.10 8.15 13.38
N TRP A 120 10.37 8.47 12.33
CA TRP A 120 9.24 7.68 11.82
C TRP A 120 9.60 6.20 11.54
N GLU A 121 10.83 5.96 11.10
CA GLU A 121 11.30 4.61 10.81
C GLU A 121 11.64 3.83 12.10
N GLU A 122 12.09 4.51 13.14
CA GLU A 122 12.31 3.90 14.45
C GLU A 122 10.99 3.42 15.06
N LEU A 123 9.93 4.22 14.96
CA LEU A 123 8.59 3.83 15.39
C LEU A 123 8.08 2.60 14.64
N LYS A 124 8.24 2.57 13.31
CA LYS A 124 7.87 1.39 12.51
C LYS A 124 8.64 0.14 12.92
N THR A 125 9.89 0.31 13.30
CA THR A 125 10.76 -0.78 13.72
C THR A 125 10.31 -1.33 15.07
N LYS A 126 10.01 -0.44 16.03
CA LYS A 126 9.47 -0.79 17.35
C LYS A 126 8.09 -1.47 17.26
N GLU A 127 7.17 -0.90 16.47
CA GLU A 127 5.83 -1.45 16.26
C GLU A 127 5.87 -2.88 15.71
N LYS A 128 6.81 -3.16 14.81
CA LYS A 128 6.93 -4.45 14.14
C LYS A 128 7.89 -5.43 14.80
N GLY A 129 8.49 -5.05 15.94
CA GLY A 129 9.44 -5.88 16.69
C GLY A 129 10.72 -6.23 15.90
N ARG A 130 11.10 -5.42 14.90
CA ARG A 130 12.26 -5.66 14.04
C ARG A 130 13.55 -5.12 14.66
N VAL A 131 13.93 -5.66 15.80
CA VAL A 131 15.05 -5.15 16.61
C VAL A 131 16.42 -5.54 16.07
N THR A 132 16.50 -6.56 15.20
CA THR A 132 17.78 -7.04 14.64
C THR A 132 17.95 -6.61 13.20
N LEU A 133 19.21 -6.39 12.77
CA LEU A 133 19.56 -6.12 11.38
C LEU A 133 18.96 -7.17 10.42
N ALA A 134 19.10 -8.45 10.72
CA ALA A 134 18.59 -9.53 9.89
C ALA A 134 17.06 -9.42 9.70
N ALA A 135 16.29 -9.28 10.78
CA ALA A 135 14.84 -9.15 10.73
C ALA A 135 14.39 -7.90 9.96
N ASP A 136 15.12 -6.79 10.09
CA ASP A 136 14.80 -5.55 9.36
C ASP A 136 15.13 -5.68 7.86
N LEU A 137 16.25 -6.34 7.50
CA LEU A 137 16.58 -6.58 6.09
C LEU A 137 15.63 -7.58 5.42
N GLU A 138 15.30 -8.69 6.08
CA GLU A 138 14.35 -9.69 5.59
C GLU A 138 12.95 -9.10 5.33
N ALA A 139 12.58 -8.09 6.08
CA ALA A 139 11.30 -7.38 5.91
C ALA A 139 11.24 -6.45 4.68
N VAL A 140 12.30 -6.33 3.88
CA VAL A 140 12.26 -5.59 2.61
C VAL A 140 11.55 -6.46 1.57
N PRO A 141 10.45 -5.96 0.94
CA PRO A 141 9.69 -6.74 -0.01
C PRO A 141 10.57 -7.26 -1.17
N ARG A 142 10.42 -8.55 -1.49
CA ARG A 142 11.16 -9.17 -2.60
C ARG A 142 10.64 -8.75 -3.97
N ALA A 143 9.38 -8.32 -4.04
CA ALA A 143 8.74 -7.85 -5.27
C ALA A 143 9.15 -6.42 -5.68
N MET A 144 9.93 -5.72 -4.86
CA MET A 144 10.40 -4.38 -5.23
C MET A 144 11.36 -4.47 -6.41
N PRO A 145 11.36 -3.46 -7.34
CA PRO A 145 12.37 -3.32 -8.37
C PRO A 145 13.79 -3.35 -7.76
N ALA A 146 14.72 -3.99 -8.45
CA ALA A 146 16.04 -4.33 -7.90
C ALA A 146 16.79 -3.12 -7.30
N LEU A 147 16.82 -1.99 -8.01
CA LEU A 147 17.49 -0.77 -7.54
C LEU A 147 16.79 -0.16 -6.31
N MET A 148 15.46 -0.11 -6.30
CA MET A 148 14.70 0.37 -5.14
C MET A 148 14.91 -0.54 -3.93
N ARG A 149 14.95 -1.86 -4.14
CA ARG A 149 15.22 -2.83 -3.11
C ARG A 149 16.63 -2.67 -2.55
N ALA A 150 17.63 -2.54 -3.41
CA ALA A 150 19.02 -2.31 -3.01
C ALA A 150 19.16 -1.02 -2.18
N ALA A 151 18.60 0.08 -2.64
CA ALA A 151 18.61 1.35 -1.90
C ALA A 151 17.95 1.23 -0.52
N LYS A 152 16.84 0.51 -0.43
CA LYS A 152 16.13 0.29 0.84
C LYS A 152 16.89 -0.62 1.80
N LEU A 153 17.54 -1.68 1.29
CA LEU A 153 18.42 -2.54 2.08
C LEU A 153 19.61 -1.76 2.62
N HIS A 154 20.26 -0.96 1.76
CA HIS A 154 21.39 -0.12 2.14
C HIS A 154 21.01 0.87 3.27
N LYS A 155 19.91 1.61 3.09
CA LYS A 155 19.39 2.56 4.11
C LYS A 155 19.11 1.88 5.45
N ARG A 156 18.56 0.65 5.43
CA ARG A 156 18.30 -0.11 6.66
C ARG A 156 19.59 -0.60 7.32
N ALA A 157 20.53 -1.12 6.54
CA ALA A 157 21.84 -1.55 7.05
C ALA A 157 22.59 -0.39 7.73
N GLN A 158 22.60 0.80 7.13
CA GLN A 158 23.21 2.00 7.70
C GLN A 158 22.60 2.37 9.07
N ARG A 159 21.29 2.28 9.23
CA ARG A 159 20.63 2.56 10.53
C ARG A 159 21.10 1.62 11.64
N HIS A 160 21.47 0.40 11.31
CA HIS A 160 22.04 -0.57 12.25
C HIS A 160 23.56 -0.43 12.39
N GLY A 161 24.18 0.63 11.85
CA GLY A 161 25.62 0.84 11.91
C GLY A 161 26.45 -0.12 11.05
N ALA A 162 25.81 -0.89 10.14
CA ALA A 162 26.52 -1.79 9.25
C ALA A 162 27.19 -1.00 8.12
N ALA A 163 28.49 -1.22 7.92
CA ALA A 163 29.22 -0.71 6.76
C ALA A 163 28.78 -1.52 5.54
N VAL A 164 28.08 -0.87 4.61
CA VAL A 164 27.74 -1.49 3.32
C VAL A 164 28.70 -0.89 2.29
N PRO A 165 29.62 -1.68 1.72
CA PRO A 165 30.49 -1.19 0.66
C PRO A 165 29.63 -0.79 -0.56
N PRO A 166 30.04 0.24 -1.33
CA PRO A 166 29.37 0.55 -2.58
C PRO A 166 29.44 -0.67 -3.50
N ALA A 167 28.29 -1.03 -4.08
CA ALA A 167 28.26 -2.10 -5.08
C ALA A 167 29.14 -1.71 -6.27
N SER A 168 30.00 -2.62 -6.71
CA SER A 168 30.78 -2.42 -7.92
C SER A 168 29.88 -2.41 -9.16
N ALA A 169 30.29 -1.73 -10.22
CA ALA A 169 29.54 -1.73 -11.48
C ALA A 169 29.37 -3.16 -12.05
N GLN A 170 30.30 -4.07 -11.76
CA GLN A 170 30.21 -5.48 -12.14
C GLN A 170 29.11 -6.24 -11.38
N GLU A 171 28.99 -6.01 -10.07
CA GLU A 171 27.91 -6.62 -9.26
C GLU A 171 26.52 -6.11 -9.65
N LEU A 172 26.42 -4.82 -10.00
CA LEU A 172 25.17 -4.24 -10.51
C LEU A 172 24.80 -4.80 -11.89
N ALA A 173 25.78 -4.97 -12.78
CA ALA A 173 25.54 -5.56 -14.11
C ALA A 173 25.18 -7.05 -14.06
N ALA A 174 25.65 -7.79 -13.06
CA ALA A 174 25.32 -9.20 -12.88
C ALA A 174 23.94 -9.43 -12.22
N ALA A 175 23.34 -8.37 -11.64
CA ALA A 175 22.04 -8.40 -10.97
C ALA A 175 20.89 -7.86 -11.83
N ALA A 176 21.18 -7.33 -13.02
CA ALA A 176 20.21 -6.80 -13.99
C ALA A 176 19.80 -7.87 -15.00
#